data_823768f9cab589de6b1230c0ca20c562
#
_entry.id   823768f9cab589de6b1230c0ca20c562
#
_cell.length_a   1.000
_cell.length_b   1.000
_cell.length_c   1.000
_cell.angle_alpha   90.00
_cell.angle_beta   90.00
_cell.angle_gamma   90.00
#
_symmetry.space_group_name_H-M   'P 1'
#
loop_
_entity.id
_entity.type
_entity.pdbx_description
1 polymer ?
#
loop_
_entity_poly.entity_id
_entity_poly.type
_entity_poly.pdbx_seq_one_letter_code
_entity_poly.pdbx_strand_id
1 'polypeptide(L)'
;CLSEKHKRVFYVNTESVQDFSYYLENKTGMPNEGYRVMKNEQEHMYQNVRFTLRKEGFTYLPPFKSTLDARNLDFTIYRKLIQSAKDSGDYDFIIVDVEAGYSRWRIQLLQDSDKVMLITLQDDVSTNKMRYITECLDFGDHEKYMVICNKYSETRDNQYVQSGLQSEFSIREYIDEVST
;
A
#
# COMPACT_ATOMS: atom_id res chain seq x y z
N CYS A 1 -13.73 8.80 -6.32
CA CYS A 1 -12.52 8.87 -5.49
C CYS A 1 -12.89 9.26 -4.05
N LEU A 2 -12.11 8.81 -3.03
CA LEU A 2 -12.37 9.14 -1.61
C LEU A 2 -12.29 10.65 -1.36
N SER A 3 -11.33 11.33 -1.96
CA SER A 3 -11.15 12.78 -1.82
C SER A 3 -12.31 13.58 -2.42
N GLU A 4 -12.90 13.12 -3.52
CA GLU A 4 -14.12 13.71 -4.10
C GLU A 4 -15.34 13.59 -3.19
N LYS A 5 -15.32 12.58 -2.31
CA LYS A 5 -16.32 12.40 -1.25
C LYS A 5 -15.96 13.18 0.03
N HIS A 6 -15.09 14.18 -0.06
CA HIS A 6 -14.61 15.00 1.05
C HIS A 6 -13.97 14.21 2.21
N LYS A 7 -13.39 13.04 1.90
CA LYS A 7 -12.66 12.25 2.89
C LYS A 7 -11.20 12.71 2.97
N ARG A 8 -10.70 12.78 4.19
CA ARG A 8 -9.29 13.10 4.46
C ARG A 8 -8.48 11.82 4.30
N VAL A 9 -7.61 11.80 3.32
CA VAL A 9 -6.82 10.61 2.96
C VAL A 9 -5.35 10.88 3.15
N PHE A 10 -4.65 9.97 3.80
CA PHE A 10 -3.19 9.94 3.87
C PHE A 10 -2.67 8.72 3.11
N TYR A 11 -1.81 8.95 2.14
CA TYR A 11 -1.17 7.91 1.34
C TYR A 11 0.30 7.75 1.71
N VAL A 12 0.71 6.50 1.94
CA VAL A 12 2.08 6.12 2.29
C VAL A 12 2.51 5.01 1.35
N ASN A 13 3.50 5.27 0.51
CA ASN A 13 4.14 4.24 -0.30
C ASN A 13 5.34 3.65 0.47
N THR A 14 5.39 2.33 0.60
CA THR A 14 6.46 1.62 1.31
C THR A 14 7.37 0.82 0.39
N GLU A 15 7.24 1.00 -0.92
CA GLU A 15 8.06 0.33 -1.91
C GLU A 15 9.51 0.79 -1.85
N SER A 16 10.42 -0.13 -2.19
CA SER A 16 11.84 0.18 -2.30
C SER A 16 12.16 1.14 -3.45
N VAL A 17 11.37 1.07 -4.53
CA VAL A 17 11.43 1.99 -5.68
C VAL A 17 10.12 2.76 -5.72
N GLN A 18 10.16 4.01 -5.29
CA GLN A 18 8.97 4.84 -5.13
C GLN A 18 8.74 5.71 -6.38
N ASP A 19 8.03 5.17 -7.36
CA ASP A 19 7.76 5.83 -8.63
C ASP A 19 6.38 6.52 -8.71
N PHE A 20 5.54 6.36 -7.68
CA PHE A 20 4.18 6.92 -7.64
C PHE A 20 4.12 8.43 -7.88
N SER A 21 5.19 9.16 -7.57
CA SER A 21 5.29 10.59 -7.83
C SER A 21 5.24 10.95 -9.32
N TYR A 22 5.43 9.96 -10.21
CA TYR A 22 5.25 10.16 -11.65
C TYR A 22 3.84 10.63 -12.00
N TYR A 23 2.84 10.18 -11.23
CA TYR A 23 1.42 10.51 -11.42
C TYR A 23 0.99 11.80 -10.70
N LEU A 24 1.91 12.48 -10.01
CA LEU A 24 1.64 13.70 -9.24
C LEU A 24 2.22 14.94 -9.93
N GLU A 25 1.67 16.10 -9.60
CA GLU A 25 2.19 17.38 -10.09
C GLU A 25 3.57 17.66 -9.49
N ASN A 26 3.71 17.46 -8.18
CA ASN A 26 4.96 17.68 -7.48
C ASN A 26 5.82 16.41 -7.41
N LYS A 27 6.80 16.33 -8.27
CA LYS A 27 7.73 15.19 -8.40
C LYS A 27 8.97 15.29 -7.50
N THR A 28 9.08 16.30 -6.64
CA THR A 28 10.28 16.46 -5.81
C THR A 28 10.27 15.46 -4.64
N GLY A 29 11.42 14.83 -4.38
CA GLY A 29 11.56 13.90 -3.27
C GLY A 29 11.54 14.59 -1.90
N MET A 30 11.44 13.76 -0.85
CA MET A 30 11.46 14.20 0.54
C MET A 30 12.69 15.06 0.86
N PRO A 31 12.56 16.16 1.60
CA PRO A 31 13.70 16.91 2.11
C PRO A 31 14.63 16.05 2.98
N ASN A 32 15.93 16.28 2.93
CA ASN A 32 16.91 15.50 3.73
C ASN A 32 16.60 15.55 5.24
N GLU A 33 16.03 16.66 5.71
CA GLU A 33 15.60 16.81 7.10
C GLU A 33 14.46 15.85 7.44
N GLY A 34 13.48 15.68 6.57
CA GLY A 34 12.39 14.73 6.76
C GLY A 34 12.91 13.29 6.87
N TYR A 35 13.83 12.90 5.99
CA TYR A 35 14.49 11.60 6.10
C TYR A 35 15.23 11.42 7.43
N ARG A 36 15.98 12.44 7.87
CA ARG A 36 16.70 12.44 9.15
C ARG A 36 15.75 12.27 10.33
N VAL A 37 14.63 13.00 10.33
CA VAL A 37 13.60 12.88 11.35
C VAL A 37 13.02 11.48 11.38
N MET A 38 12.61 10.93 10.25
CA MET A 38 12.09 9.55 10.17
C MET A 38 13.07 8.53 10.71
N LYS A 39 14.36 8.71 10.45
CA LYS A 39 15.40 7.76 10.88
C LYS A 39 15.69 7.83 12.38
N ASN A 40 15.68 9.01 12.97
CA ASN A 40 16.20 9.25 14.32
C ASN A 40 15.13 9.50 15.37
N GLU A 41 13.97 10.07 15.00
CA GLU A 41 12.92 10.45 15.91
C GLU A 41 11.75 9.48 15.82
N GLN A 42 11.62 8.62 16.83
CA GLN A 42 10.66 7.52 16.79
C GLN A 42 9.35 7.80 17.54
N GLU A 43 9.35 8.80 18.43
CA GLU A 43 8.15 9.24 19.13
C GLU A 43 7.45 10.35 18.32
N HIS A 44 6.11 10.34 18.32
CA HIS A 44 5.29 11.33 17.60
C HIS A 44 5.68 11.50 16.13
N MET A 45 6.03 10.41 15.47
CA MET A 45 6.61 10.38 14.12
C MET A 45 5.82 11.23 13.12
N TYR A 46 4.49 11.09 13.10
CA TYR A 46 3.64 11.84 12.17
C TYR A 46 3.76 13.36 12.37
N GLN A 47 3.71 13.81 13.62
CA GLN A 47 3.83 15.24 13.95
C GLN A 47 5.19 15.80 13.52
N ASN A 48 6.24 15.01 13.73
CA ASN A 48 7.61 15.41 13.43
C ASN A 48 7.90 15.46 11.92
N VAL A 49 7.25 14.64 11.10
CA VAL A 49 7.41 14.68 9.63
C VAL A 49 6.36 15.50 8.90
N ARG A 50 5.37 16.03 9.62
CA ARG A 50 4.22 16.74 9.03
C ARG A 50 4.61 17.87 8.08
N PHE A 51 5.72 18.57 8.36
CA PHE A 51 6.24 19.65 7.49
C PHE A 51 6.71 19.15 6.11
N THR A 52 6.94 17.85 5.96
CA THR A 52 7.36 17.23 4.68
C THR A 52 6.18 16.78 3.84
N LEU A 53 5.02 16.55 4.46
CA LEU A 53 3.84 16.03 3.80
C LEU A 53 3.36 16.97 2.71
N ARG A 54 2.78 16.43 1.67
CA ARG A 54 2.24 17.16 0.53
C ARG A 54 0.79 16.83 0.32
N LYS A 55 0.10 17.72 -0.39
CA LYS A 55 -1.33 17.59 -0.65
C LYS A 55 -1.64 17.94 -2.10
N GLU A 56 -2.22 16.95 -2.80
CA GLU A 56 -2.75 17.07 -4.16
C GLU A 56 -4.08 16.30 -4.25
N GLY A 57 -5.15 16.87 -3.66
CA GLY A 57 -6.42 16.16 -3.48
C GLY A 57 -6.42 15.18 -2.29
N PHE A 58 -5.29 14.55 -1.99
CA PHE A 58 -5.03 13.76 -0.78
C PHE A 58 -3.67 14.14 -0.21
N THR A 59 -3.43 13.82 1.07
CA THR A 59 -2.12 14.03 1.70
C THR A 59 -1.24 12.81 1.44
N TYR A 60 0.05 13.01 1.18
CA TYR A 60 0.98 11.92 0.95
C TYR A 60 2.37 12.19 1.54
N LEU A 61 3.06 11.10 1.86
CA LEU A 61 4.48 11.12 2.20
C LEU A 61 5.28 11.21 0.90
N PRO A 62 6.10 12.26 0.65
CA PRO A 62 6.89 12.35 -0.56
C PRO A 62 7.84 11.16 -0.70
N PRO A 63 8.17 10.71 -1.94
CA PRO A 63 9.14 9.65 -2.15
C PRO A 63 10.52 10.09 -1.66
N PHE A 64 11.34 9.13 -1.25
CA PHE A 64 12.74 9.43 -0.91
C PHE A 64 13.53 9.85 -2.15
N LYS A 65 14.52 10.69 -1.96
CA LYS A 65 15.37 11.17 -3.07
C LYS A 65 16.20 10.06 -3.69
N SER A 66 16.49 9.02 -2.94
CA SER A 66 17.26 7.88 -3.40
C SER A 66 16.65 6.56 -2.93
N THR A 67 16.76 5.55 -3.77
CA THR A 67 16.38 4.18 -3.43
C THR A 67 17.17 3.64 -2.22
N LEU A 68 18.42 4.10 -2.04
CA LEU A 68 19.24 3.72 -0.89
C LEU A 68 18.66 4.26 0.42
N ASP A 69 18.10 5.47 0.40
CA ASP A 69 17.43 6.03 1.58
C ASP A 69 16.22 5.20 1.96
N ALA A 70 15.37 4.85 0.99
CA ALA A 70 14.22 3.98 1.22
C ALA A 70 14.65 2.61 1.79
N ARG A 71 15.69 1.98 1.24
CA ARG A 71 16.19 0.67 1.68
C ARG A 71 16.89 0.70 3.05
N ASN A 72 17.45 1.84 3.46
CA ASN A 72 18.13 2.00 4.74
C ASN A 72 17.20 2.35 5.89
N LEU A 73 15.91 2.59 5.63
CA LEU A 73 14.93 2.74 6.68
C LEU A 73 14.51 1.37 7.22
N ASP A 74 14.46 1.27 8.54
CA ASP A 74 13.81 0.15 9.20
C ASP A 74 12.29 0.26 8.95
N PHE A 75 11.68 -0.81 8.52
CA PHE A 75 10.23 -0.82 8.24
C PHE A 75 9.36 -0.62 9.48
N THR A 76 9.87 -0.78 10.67
CA THR A 76 9.20 -0.40 11.92
C THR A 76 8.89 1.10 11.94
N ILE A 77 9.66 1.90 11.20
CA ILE A 77 9.45 3.34 11.04
C ILE A 77 8.10 3.62 10.36
N TYR A 78 7.77 2.91 9.30
CA TYR A 78 6.47 3.06 8.63
C TYR A 78 5.31 2.67 9.55
N ARG A 79 5.43 1.61 10.34
CA ARG A 79 4.41 1.24 11.33
C ARG A 79 4.20 2.36 12.35
N LYS A 80 5.29 2.94 12.86
CA LYS A 80 5.22 4.06 13.82
C LYS A 80 4.58 5.30 13.19
N LEU A 81 4.93 5.62 11.95
CA LEU A 81 4.32 6.71 11.20
C LEU A 81 2.82 6.52 11.05
N ILE A 82 2.41 5.33 10.58
CA ILE A 82 1.01 4.98 10.36
C ILE A 82 0.23 5.02 11.68
N GLN A 83 0.77 4.43 12.75
CA GLN A 83 0.12 4.45 14.05
C GLN A 83 0.00 5.86 14.60
N SER A 84 1.08 6.67 14.54
CA SER A 84 1.05 8.07 14.97
C SER A 84 0.08 8.92 14.15
N ALA A 85 -0.06 8.65 12.85
CA ALA A 85 -1.05 9.30 12.00
C ALA A 85 -2.49 8.87 12.34
N LYS A 86 -2.71 7.58 12.65
CA LYS A 86 -4.00 7.06 13.13
C LYS A 86 -4.41 7.71 14.44
N ASP A 87 -3.48 7.80 15.38
CA ASP A 87 -3.72 8.39 16.72
C ASP A 87 -3.99 9.90 16.66
N SER A 88 -3.51 10.60 15.63
CA SER A 88 -3.77 12.03 15.45
C SER A 88 -5.24 12.35 15.14
N GLY A 89 -5.99 11.42 14.54
CA GLY A 89 -7.35 11.63 14.07
C GLY A 89 -7.46 12.60 12.87
N ASP A 90 -6.34 12.95 12.24
CA ASP A 90 -6.33 13.91 11.12
C ASP A 90 -6.90 13.33 9.83
N TYR A 91 -7.01 12.00 9.72
CA TYR A 91 -7.41 11.29 8.50
C TYR A 91 -8.58 10.33 8.73
N ASP A 92 -9.45 10.24 7.73
CA ASP A 92 -10.52 9.26 7.69
C ASP A 92 -10.04 7.91 7.10
N PHE A 93 -9.01 7.98 6.23
CA PHE A 93 -8.36 6.83 5.63
C PHE A 93 -6.84 7.01 5.58
N ILE A 94 -6.12 5.96 5.94
CA ILE A 94 -4.68 5.85 5.72
C ILE A 94 -4.48 4.70 4.74
N ILE A 95 -4.04 5.01 3.53
CA ILE A 95 -3.78 4.04 2.46
C ILE A 95 -2.29 3.76 2.43
N VAL A 96 -1.93 2.51 2.63
CA VAL A 96 -0.53 2.06 2.62
C VAL A 96 -0.32 1.18 1.41
N ASP A 97 0.53 1.64 0.50
CA ASP A 97 0.93 0.88 -0.68
C ASP A 97 2.14 0.02 -0.34
N VAL A 98 1.99 -1.29 -0.52
CA VAL A 98 2.96 -2.29 -0.09
C VAL A 98 3.44 -3.08 -1.29
N GLU A 99 4.75 -3.04 -1.53
CA GLU A 99 5.40 -3.87 -2.54
C GLU A 99 5.13 -5.36 -2.31
N ALA A 100 4.87 -6.10 -3.39
CA ALA A 100 4.70 -7.55 -3.32
C ALA A 100 5.95 -8.24 -2.75
N GLY A 101 5.78 -9.03 -1.69
CA GLY A 101 6.87 -9.76 -1.05
C GLY A 101 6.50 -10.31 0.33
N TYR A 102 7.34 -11.23 0.84
CA TYR A 102 7.04 -12.07 2.01
C TYR A 102 7.91 -11.75 3.24
N SER A 103 8.32 -10.52 3.42
CA SER A 103 9.05 -10.18 4.65
C SER A 103 8.10 -10.15 5.84
N ARG A 104 8.61 -10.56 7.01
CA ARG A 104 7.85 -10.61 8.27
C ARG A 104 7.13 -9.29 8.59
N TRP A 105 7.78 -8.16 8.31
CA TRP A 105 7.22 -6.85 8.60
C TRP A 105 6.03 -6.51 7.67
N ARG A 106 6.05 -6.95 6.39
CA ARG A 106 4.93 -6.77 5.47
C ARG A 106 3.70 -7.53 5.94
N ILE A 107 3.88 -8.80 6.31
CA ILE A 107 2.79 -9.60 6.87
C ILE A 107 2.22 -8.92 8.12
N GLN A 108 3.09 -8.42 8.99
CA GLN A 108 2.66 -7.72 10.21
C GLN A 108 1.89 -6.43 9.88
N LEU A 109 2.30 -5.67 8.86
CA LEU A 109 1.58 -4.48 8.39
C LEU A 109 0.18 -4.84 7.86
N LEU A 110 0.07 -5.93 7.09
CA LEU A 110 -1.23 -6.44 6.62
C LEU A 110 -2.10 -6.88 7.80
N GLN A 111 -1.53 -7.54 8.81
CA GLN A 111 -2.25 -7.95 10.02
C GLN A 111 -2.74 -6.76 10.85
N ASP A 112 -1.96 -5.68 10.93
CA ASP A 112 -2.30 -4.45 11.67
C ASP A 112 -3.34 -3.58 10.92
N SER A 113 -3.57 -3.82 9.62
CA SER A 113 -4.49 -3.04 8.80
C SER A 113 -5.95 -3.41 9.08
N ASP A 114 -6.86 -2.44 9.02
CA ASP A 114 -8.30 -2.68 9.20
C ASP A 114 -8.92 -3.36 7.96
N LYS A 115 -8.40 -3.07 6.76
CA LYS A 115 -8.77 -3.68 5.47
C LYS A 115 -7.53 -3.90 4.62
N VAL A 116 -7.50 -4.99 3.87
CA VAL A 116 -6.41 -5.34 2.97
C VAL A 116 -6.96 -5.61 1.57
N MET A 117 -6.48 -4.87 0.58
CA MET A 117 -6.76 -5.13 -0.82
C MET A 117 -5.59 -5.90 -1.43
N LEU A 118 -5.84 -7.14 -1.82
CA LEU A 118 -4.89 -8.00 -2.52
C LEU A 118 -5.15 -7.88 -4.02
N ILE A 119 -4.19 -7.35 -4.75
CA ILE A 119 -4.32 -7.13 -6.20
C ILE A 119 -3.67 -8.29 -6.94
N THR A 120 -4.43 -8.95 -7.79
CA THR A 120 -3.97 -10.02 -8.68
C THR A 120 -4.19 -9.66 -10.15
N LEU A 121 -3.56 -10.41 -11.04
CA LEU A 121 -3.85 -10.41 -12.48
C LEU A 121 -4.44 -11.78 -12.86
N GLN A 122 -4.80 -11.96 -14.14
CA GLN A 122 -5.34 -13.23 -14.66
C GLN A 122 -4.28 -14.31 -14.90
N ASP A 123 -2.98 -13.97 -14.82
CA ASP A 123 -1.87 -14.85 -15.19
C ASP A 123 -1.44 -15.81 -14.05
N ASP A 124 -0.67 -16.84 -14.42
CA ASP A 124 -0.14 -17.85 -13.49
C ASP A 124 0.80 -17.28 -12.44
N VAL A 125 1.61 -16.29 -12.80
CA VAL A 125 2.62 -15.73 -11.88
C VAL A 125 1.93 -15.00 -10.74
N SER A 126 0.93 -14.18 -11.07
CA SER A 126 0.12 -13.47 -10.07
C SER A 126 -0.69 -14.43 -9.22
N THR A 127 -1.27 -15.47 -9.84
CA THR A 127 -2.01 -16.53 -9.14
C THR A 127 -1.13 -17.27 -8.13
N ASN A 128 0.10 -17.66 -8.52
CA ASN A 128 1.03 -18.32 -7.61
C ASN A 128 1.47 -17.41 -6.47
N LYS A 129 1.72 -16.12 -6.73
CA LYS A 129 2.00 -15.15 -5.67
C LYS A 129 0.84 -15.04 -4.67
N MET A 130 -0.39 -15.01 -5.17
CA MET A 130 -1.58 -15.01 -4.31
C MET A 130 -1.64 -16.26 -3.42
N ARG A 131 -1.39 -17.43 -3.94
CA ARG A 131 -1.35 -18.68 -3.15
C ARG A 131 -0.36 -18.58 -1.99
N TYR A 132 0.86 -18.10 -2.24
CA TYR A 132 1.85 -17.94 -1.18
C TYR A 132 1.45 -16.85 -0.16
N ILE A 133 0.81 -15.76 -0.59
CA ILE A 133 0.31 -14.74 0.33
C ILE A 133 -0.76 -15.35 1.23
N THR A 134 -1.70 -16.09 0.66
CA THR A 134 -2.79 -16.71 1.40
C THR A 134 -2.28 -17.73 2.43
N GLU A 135 -1.24 -18.48 2.13
CA GLU A 135 -0.60 -19.40 3.09
C GLU A 135 0.04 -18.69 4.30
N CYS A 136 0.42 -17.42 4.15
CA CYS A 136 1.09 -16.64 5.19
C CYS A 136 0.15 -15.79 6.06
N LEU A 137 -1.09 -15.61 5.62
CA LEU A 137 -2.06 -14.77 6.31
C LEU A 137 -3.07 -15.64 7.09
N ASP A 138 -3.42 -15.21 8.28
CA ASP A 138 -4.55 -15.79 9.00
C ASP A 138 -5.86 -15.19 8.46
N PHE A 139 -6.56 -15.95 7.64
CA PHE A 139 -7.80 -15.53 7.00
C PHE A 139 -9.06 -15.79 7.83
N GLY A 140 -8.96 -15.96 9.13
CA GLY A 140 -10.13 -16.10 9.99
C GLY A 140 -11.13 -14.95 9.86
N ASP A 141 -10.68 -13.77 9.41
CA ASP A 141 -11.53 -12.62 9.10
C ASP A 141 -11.59 -12.36 7.59
N HIS A 142 -12.46 -13.10 6.90
CA HIS A 142 -12.71 -12.95 5.45
C HIS A 142 -13.19 -11.55 5.03
N GLU A 143 -13.76 -10.77 5.94
CA GLU A 143 -14.21 -9.41 5.65
C GLU A 143 -13.06 -8.41 5.56
N LYS A 144 -11.95 -8.72 6.21
CA LYS A 144 -10.75 -7.89 6.20
C LYS A 144 -10.07 -7.90 4.84
N TYR A 145 -10.05 -9.04 4.16
CA TYR A 145 -9.33 -9.26 2.92
C TYR A 145 -10.24 -9.18 1.70
N MET A 146 -9.83 -8.40 0.71
CA MET A 146 -10.55 -8.21 -0.53
C MET A 146 -9.61 -8.46 -1.70
N VAL A 147 -9.95 -9.39 -2.57
CA VAL A 147 -9.18 -9.65 -3.80
C VAL A 147 -9.76 -8.83 -4.94
N ILE A 148 -8.88 -8.14 -5.66
CA ILE A 148 -9.21 -7.35 -6.84
C ILE A 148 -8.39 -7.89 -8.01
N CYS A 149 -9.06 -8.23 -9.12
CA CYS A 149 -8.39 -8.59 -10.37
C CYS A 149 -8.20 -7.33 -11.21
N ASN A 150 -6.96 -6.90 -11.38
CA ASN A 150 -6.61 -5.74 -12.19
C ASN A 150 -6.24 -6.16 -13.62
N LYS A 151 -6.37 -5.24 -14.58
CA LYS A 151 -6.14 -5.46 -16.02
C LYS A 151 -6.93 -6.67 -16.54
N TYR A 152 -8.19 -6.75 -16.11
CA TYR A 152 -9.07 -7.81 -16.52
C TYR A 152 -9.43 -7.70 -18.02
N SER A 153 -9.51 -8.84 -18.68
CA SER A 153 -10.00 -8.96 -20.05
C SER A 153 -10.85 -10.21 -20.18
N GLU A 154 -12.06 -10.08 -20.69
CA GLU A 154 -12.98 -11.20 -20.94
C GLU A 154 -12.41 -12.22 -21.94
N THR A 155 -11.47 -11.80 -22.78
CA THR A 155 -10.86 -12.65 -23.81
C THR A 155 -9.69 -13.50 -23.31
N ARG A 156 -9.26 -13.31 -22.06
CA ARG A 156 -8.16 -14.06 -21.45
C ARG A 156 -8.69 -15.05 -20.42
N ASP A 157 -8.05 -16.21 -20.40
CA ASP A 157 -8.26 -17.18 -19.32
C ASP A 157 -7.86 -16.58 -17.97
N ASN A 158 -8.66 -16.83 -16.96
CA ASN A 158 -8.38 -16.37 -15.61
C ASN A 158 -7.82 -17.53 -14.76
N GLN A 159 -6.50 -17.55 -14.65
CA GLN A 159 -5.78 -18.61 -13.92
C GLN A 159 -6.10 -18.59 -12.42
N TYR A 160 -6.40 -17.44 -11.85
CA TYR A 160 -6.83 -17.33 -10.46
C TYR A 160 -8.13 -18.12 -10.21
N VAL A 161 -9.12 -17.96 -11.08
CA VAL A 161 -10.40 -18.69 -11.00
C VAL A 161 -10.18 -20.18 -11.23
N GLN A 162 -9.38 -20.55 -12.23
CA GLN A 162 -9.08 -21.96 -12.56
C GLN A 162 -8.27 -22.68 -11.48
N SER A 163 -7.48 -21.96 -10.70
CA SER A 163 -6.63 -22.52 -9.64
C SER A 163 -7.37 -23.03 -8.41
N GLY A 164 -8.66 -22.71 -8.27
CA GLY A 164 -9.46 -23.03 -7.09
C GLY A 164 -9.36 -22.00 -5.96
N LEU A 165 -8.44 -21.02 -6.02
CA LEU A 165 -8.33 -19.95 -5.02
C LEU A 165 -9.62 -19.11 -4.89
N GLN A 166 -10.38 -19.04 -5.97
CA GLN A 166 -11.68 -18.34 -5.99
C GLN A 166 -12.69 -18.88 -4.95
N SER A 167 -12.59 -20.16 -4.57
CA SER A 167 -13.47 -20.76 -3.56
C SER A 167 -13.14 -20.32 -2.13
N GLU A 168 -11.90 -19.98 -1.87
CA GLU A 168 -11.42 -19.51 -0.57
C GLU A 168 -11.41 -17.98 -0.50
N PHE A 169 -10.92 -17.36 -1.58
CA PHE A 169 -10.76 -15.90 -1.69
C PHE A 169 -11.39 -15.41 -2.99
N SER A 170 -12.68 -15.15 -2.97
CA SER A 170 -13.39 -14.67 -4.15
C SER A 170 -12.89 -13.29 -4.59
N ILE A 171 -12.71 -13.12 -5.91
CA ILE A 171 -12.49 -11.79 -6.48
C ILE A 171 -13.75 -10.97 -6.25
N ARG A 172 -13.58 -9.83 -5.58
CA ARG A 172 -14.66 -8.90 -5.25
C ARG A 172 -14.92 -7.89 -6.35
N GLU A 173 -13.87 -7.53 -7.09
CA GLU A 173 -13.93 -6.49 -8.12
C GLU A 173 -12.99 -6.82 -9.27
N TYR A 174 -13.41 -6.48 -10.49
CA TYR A 174 -12.62 -6.57 -11.70
C TYR A 174 -12.38 -5.17 -12.25
N ILE A 175 -11.13 -4.81 -12.49
CA ILE A 175 -10.74 -3.56 -13.10
C ILE A 175 -10.25 -3.88 -14.52
N ASP A 176 -10.99 -3.40 -15.52
CA ASP A 176 -10.70 -3.69 -16.91
C ASP A 176 -9.35 -3.12 -17.35
N GLU A 177 -8.71 -3.82 -18.28
CA GLU A 177 -7.53 -3.31 -18.94
C GLU A 177 -7.90 -2.13 -19.83
N VAL A 178 -7.31 -0.97 -19.55
CA VAL A 178 -7.50 0.21 -20.38
C VAL A 178 -6.68 0.02 -21.67
N SER A 179 -7.36 -0.06 -22.81
CA SER A 179 -6.71 -0.04 -24.13
C SER A 179 -6.01 1.31 -24.31
N THR A 180 -4.68 1.31 -24.36
CA THR A 180 -3.86 2.48 -24.72
C THR A 180 -3.72 2.61 -26.22
#